data_a0955872dc75a1a1b399e310e097767a
#
_entry.id   a0955872dc75a1a1b399e310e097767a
#
_cell.length_a   1.000
_cell.length_b   1.000
_cell.length_c   1.000
_cell.angle_alpha   90.00
_cell.angle_beta   90.00
_cell.angle_gamma   90.00
#
_symmetry.space_group_name_H-M   'P 1'
#
loop_
_entity.id
_entity.type
_entity.pdbx_description
1 polymer ?
#
loop_
_entity_poly.entity_id
_entity_poly.type
_entity_poly.pdbx_seq_one_letter_code
_entity_poly.pdbx_strand_id
1 'polypeptide(L)'
;MKVQSLKSSTAKKLRGNGLIHYRLIIHNKKLFFIIQKNEDGGHFSNEILSYERITECVEGLEEPIYSRVFRSVFDSKSTNNAGFLLAVLRHESLLKTGDDGKHYIQPNWDKWEKTTLALKPEEVDFPYEFTDWSAKNAKVK
;
A
#
# COMPACT_ATOMS: atom_id res chain seq x y z
N MET A 1 -0.06 16.39 11.40
CA MET A 1 -1.37 16.24 10.74
C MET A 1 -2.13 15.06 11.32
N LYS A 2 -3.41 15.22 11.55
CA LYS A 2 -4.25 14.13 12.07
C LYS A 2 -4.90 13.36 10.93
N VAL A 3 -4.87 12.03 11.03
CA VAL A 3 -5.51 11.14 10.05
C VAL A 3 -6.34 10.09 10.76
N GLN A 4 -7.31 9.52 10.05
CA GLN A 4 -8.15 8.45 10.57
C GLN A 4 -7.56 7.10 10.16
N SER A 5 -6.96 6.40 11.11
CA SER A 5 -6.31 5.12 10.88
C SER A 5 -7.29 3.96 11.06
N LEU A 6 -7.34 3.06 10.11
CA LEU A 6 -8.14 1.85 10.22
C LEU A 6 -7.32 0.68 10.73
N LYS A 7 -6.03 0.63 10.39
CA LYS A 7 -5.19 -0.52 10.74
C LYS A 7 -3.72 -0.12 10.64
N SER A 8 -2.90 -0.66 11.54
CA SER A 8 -1.44 -0.57 11.46
C SER A 8 -0.90 -1.99 11.52
N SER A 9 0.06 -2.31 10.67
CA SER A 9 0.60 -3.67 10.60
C SER A 9 2.00 -3.67 10.01
N THR A 10 2.58 -4.87 9.92
CA THR A 10 3.91 -5.08 9.34
C THR A 10 3.85 -6.18 8.29
N ALA A 11 4.67 -6.06 7.27
CA ALA A 11 4.78 -7.03 6.21
C ALA A 11 6.25 -7.44 6.03
N LYS A 12 6.49 -8.71 5.78
CA LYS A 12 7.83 -9.19 5.44
C LYS A 12 8.22 -8.66 4.06
N LYS A 13 9.45 -8.20 3.92
CA LYS A 13 9.99 -7.83 2.62
C LYS A 13 10.01 -9.00 1.66
N LEU A 14 9.98 -8.72 0.37
CA LEU A 14 10.11 -9.74 -0.67
C LEU A 14 11.52 -10.33 -0.68
N ARG A 15 12.52 -9.51 -0.36
CA ARG A 15 13.93 -9.90 -0.33
C ARG A 15 14.57 -9.35 0.95
N GLY A 16 15.53 -10.14 1.46
CA GLY A 16 16.25 -9.75 2.67
C GLY A 16 15.45 -9.96 3.93
N ASN A 17 15.98 -9.44 5.02
CA ASN A 17 15.36 -9.52 6.35
C ASN A 17 14.68 -8.19 6.68
N GLY A 18 13.90 -8.20 7.76
CA GLY A 18 13.25 -7.01 8.24
C GLY A 18 11.81 -6.89 7.79
N LEU A 19 11.15 -5.89 8.34
CA LEU A 19 9.72 -5.69 8.16
C LEU A 19 9.46 -4.31 7.58
N ILE A 20 8.36 -4.20 6.85
CA ILE A 20 7.83 -2.94 6.36
C ILE A 20 6.64 -2.61 7.24
N HIS A 21 6.69 -1.45 7.90
CA HIS A 21 5.59 -0.96 8.72
C HIS A 21 4.68 -0.10 7.85
N TYR A 22 3.39 -0.38 7.88
CA TYR A 22 2.42 0.36 7.08
C TYR A 22 1.14 0.62 7.85
N ARG A 23 0.34 1.53 7.33
CA ARG A 23 -0.93 1.89 7.91
C ARG A 23 -1.97 2.06 6.82
N LEU A 24 -3.20 1.64 7.12
CA LEU A 24 -4.36 1.85 6.26
C LEU A 24 -5.16 3.01 6.83
N ILE A 25 -5.49 3.98 5.99
CA ILE A 25 -6.13 5.23 6.38
C ILE A 25 -7.40 5.43 5.58
N ILE A 26 -8.44 5.97 6.23
CA ILE A 26 -9.65 6.39 5.54
C ILE A 26 -9.70 7.92 5.50
N HIS A 27 -10.06 8.46 4.33
CA HIS A 27 -10.28 9.88 4.14
C HIS A 27 -11.36 10.07 3.07
N ASN A 28 -12.42 10.80 3.40
CA ASN A 28 -13.57 11.00 2.52
C ASN A 28 -14.12 9.67 1.98
N LYS A 29 -14.26 8.68 2.86
CA LYS A 29 -14.78 7.33 2.55
C LYS A 29 -13.90 6.53 1.61
N LYS A 30 -12.68 7.01 1.33
CA LYS A 30 -11.71 6.32 0.46
C LYS A 30 -10.55 5.79 1.28
N LEU A 31 -9.97 4.71 0.79
CA LEU A 31 -8.91 3.97 1.47
C LEU A 31 -7.55 4.35 0.90
N PHE A 32 -6.58 4.55 1.78
CA PHE A 32 -5.20 4.88 1.43
C PHE A 32 -4.23 4.02 2.22
N PHE A 33 -3.06 3.80 1.63
CA PHE A 33 -1.94 3.10 2.27
C PHE A 33 -0.82 4.09 2.52
N ILE A 34 -0.12 3.93 3.65
CA ILE A 34 1.11 4.66 3.92
C ILE A 34 2.16 3.67 4.40
N ILE A 35 3.34 3.72 3.79
CA ILE A 35 4.50 2.98 4.29
C ILE A 35 5.20 3.90 5.29
N GLN A 36 5.27 3.47 6.54
CA GLN A 36 5.77 4.31 7.63
C GLN A 36 7.23 4.09 7.94
N LYS A 37 7.73 2.87 7.75
CA LYS A 37 9.08 2.50 8.14
C LYS A 37 9.55 1.25 7.41
N ASN A 38 10.82 1.23 7.07
CA ASN A 38 11.53 0.07 6.56
C ASN A 38 12.66 -0.25 7.54
N GLU A 39 12.59 -1.40 8.23
CA GLU A 39 13.50 -1.73 9.31
C GLU A 39 14.96 -1.89 8.88
N ASP A 40 15.19 -2.28 7.63
CA ASP A 40 16.56 -2.41 7.12
C ASP A 40 17.21 -1.07 6.76
N GLY A 41 16.50 0.04 6.98
CA GLY A 41 17.03 1.36 6.69
C GLY A 41 17.10 1.70 5.20
N GLY A 42 16.51 0.87 4.34
CA GLY A 42 16.43 1.18 2.91
C GLY A 42 15.55 2.40 2.66
N HIS A 43 15.83 3.10 1.57
CA HIS A 43 15.07 4.28 1.22
C HIS A 43 13.62 3.94 0.83
N PHE A 44 12.68 4.74 1.29
CA PHE A 44 11.29 4.64 0.90
C PHE A 44 10.64 6.02 0.85
N SER A 45 9.52 6.09 0.16
CA SER A 45 8.79 7.34 -0.03
C SER A 45 7.73 7.52 1.06
N ASN A 46 7.59 8.75 1.58
CA ASN A 46 6.56 9.14 2.55
C ASN A 46 5.26 9.53 1.84
N GLU A 47 4.89 8.79 0.82
CA GLU A 47 3.70 9.09 0.03
C GLU A 47 2.48 8.39 0.60
N ILE A 48 1.33 9.03 0.42
CA ILE A 48 0.04 8.42 0.67
C ILE A 48 -0.43 7.80 -0.64
N LEU A 49 -0.83 6.53 -0.60
CA LEU A 49 -1.12 5.75 -1.80
C LEU A 49 -2.61 5.42 -1.85
N SER A 50 -3.27 5.86 -2.92
CA SER A 50 -4.70 5.62 -3.14
C SER A 50 -4.96 4.15 -3.47
N TYR A 51 -5.86 3.51 -2.74
CA TYR A 51 -6.31 2.15 -3.06
C TYR A 51 -6.93 2.10 -4.46
N GLU A 52 -7.71 3.10 -4.81
CA GLU A 52 -8.32 3.21 -6.13
C GLU A 52 -7.25 3.19 -7.23
N ARG A 53 -6.17 3.92 -7.04
CA ARG A 53 -5.05 3.94 -7.98
C ARG A 53 -4.35 2.59 -8.05
N ILE A 54 -4.21 1.90 -6.91
CA ILE A 54 -3.62 0.56 -6.86
C ILE A 54 -4.49 -0.43 -7.64
N THR A 55 -5.82 -0.38 -7.49
CA THR A 55 -6.71 -1.27 -8.23
C THR A 55 -6.60 -1.05 -9.74
N GLU A 56 -6.46 0.19 -10.17
CA GLU A 56 -6.27 0.50 -11.59
C GLU A 56 -5.00 -0.15 -12.15
N CYS A 57 -3.96 -0.27 -11.33
CA CYS A 57 -2.70 -0.86 -11.77
C CYS A 57 -2.79 -2.36 -12.06
N VAL A 58 -3.71 -3.06 -11.40
CA VAL A 58 -3.83 -4.52 -11.57
C VAL A 58 -5.01 -4.91 -12.47
N GLU A 59 -5.92 -3.99 -12.73
CA GLU A 59 -7.09 -4.26 -13.53
C GLU A 59 -6.70 -4.64 -14.95
N GLY A 60 -7.19 -5.79 -15.42
CA GLY A 60 -6.94 -6.25 -16.78
C GLY A 60 -5.54 -6.80 -17.05
N LEU A 61 -4.70 -6.93 -16.02
CA LEU A 61 -3.35 -7.48 -16.21
C LEU A 61 -3.37 -8.99 -16.31
N GLU A 62 -2.47 -9.51 -17.13
CA GLU A 62 -2.21 -10.95 -17.17
C GLU A 62 -1.27 -11.34 -16.02
N GLU A 63 -1.54 -12.47 -15.41
CA GLU A 63 -0.70 -13.02 -14.35
C GLU A 63 0.43 -13.87 -14.93
N PRO A 64 1.57 -13.98 -14.25
CA PRO A 64 1.90 -13.39 -12.95
C PRO A 64 2.20 -11.90 -13.06
N ILE A 65 2.06 -11.18 -11.94
CA ILE A 65 2.37 -9.76 -11.90
C ILE A 65 3.71 -9.52 -11.20
N TYR A 66 4.32 -8.40 -11.51
CA TYR A 66 5.62 -7.99 -10.95
C TYR A 66 5.49 -6.63 -10.29
N SER A 67 6.36 -6.33 -9.35
CA SER A 67 6.29 -5.08 -8.58
C SER A 67 6.29 -3.84 -9.47
N ARG A 68 6.93 -3.90 -10.64
CA ARG A 68 7.00 -2.74 -11.54
C ARG A 68 5.63 -2.20 -11.98
N VAL A 69 4.56 -3.02 -11.91
CA VAL A 69 3.21 -2.55 -12.27
C VAL A 69 2.72 -1.47 -11.32
N PHE A 70 3.29 -1.38 -10.11
CA PHE A 70 2.90 -0.40 -9.11
C PHE A 70 3.76 0.87 -9.13
N ARG A 71 4.74 0.97 -10.03
CA ARG A 71 5.61 2.16 -10.08
C ARG A 71 4.84 3.45 -10.32
N SER A 72 3.79 3.39 -11.13
CA SER A 72 2.98 4.56 -11.44
C SER A 72 2.12 5.06 -10.27
N VAL A 73 1.99 4.26 -9.21
CA VAL A 73 1.28 4.66 -8.00
C VAL A 73 2.08 5.70 -7.21
N PHE A 74 3.40 5.66 -7.36
CA PHE A 74 4.32 6.54 -6.63
C PHE A 74 4.74 7.73 -7.49
N ASP A 75 4.91 8.87 -6.86
CA ASP A 75 5.52 10.04 -7.50
C ASP A 75 7.04 9.98 -7.40
N SER A 76 7.56 9.35 -6.34
CA SER A 76 8.99 9.13 -6.15
C SER A 76 9.52 8.09 -7.14
N LYS A 77 10.78 8.27 -7.55
CA LYS A 77 11.44 7.38 -8.50
C LYS A 77 12.21 6.24 -7.82
N SER A 78 12.06 6.07 -6.51
CA SER A 78 12.73 4.98 -5.80
C SER A 78 12.22 3.63 -6.29
N THR A 79 13.13 2.75 -6.70
CA THR A 79 12.77 1.42 -7.18
C THR A 79 12.30 0.50 -6.05
N ASN A 80 12.61 0.84 -4.80
CA ASN A 80 12.21 0.03 -3.64
C ASN A 80 10.72 0.13 -3.34
N ASN A 81 10.09 1.27 -3.64
CA ASN A 81 8.71 1.56 -3.25
C ASN A 81 7.72 0.53 -3.80
N ALA A 82 7.84 0.18 -5.08
CA ALA A 82 6.91 -0.77 -5.71
C ALA A 82 7.01 -2.15 -5.07
N GLY A 83 8.22 -2.59 -4.74
CA GLY A 83 8.43 -3.86 -4.03
C GLY A 83 7.85 -3.84 -2.62
N PHE A 84 7.97 -2.71 -1.92
CA PHE A 84 7.38 -2.56 -0.58
C PHE A 84 5.86 -2.64 -0.65
N LEU A 85 5.25 -1.97 -1.63
CA LEU A 85 3.80 -2.04 -1.81
C LEU A 85 3.35 -3.47 -2.11
N LEU A 86 4.07 -4.18 -2.98
CA LEU A 86 3.73 -5.56 -3.28
C LEU A 86 3.77 -6.43 -2.02
N ALA A 87 4.77 -6.24 -1.16
CA ALA A 87 4.87 -6.97 0.11
C ALA A 87 3.68 -6.68 1.01
N VAL A 88 3.23 -5.43 1.09
CA VAL A 88 2.05 -5.03 1.86
C VAL A 88 0.79 -5.70 1.31
N LEU A 89 0.59 -5.65 0.00
CA LEU A 89 -0.57 -6.27 -0.64
C LEU A 89 -0.60 -7.79 -0.44
N ARG A 90 0.57 -8.43 -0.46
CA ARG A 90 0.69 -9.86 -0.15
C ARG A 90 0.29 -10.13 1.30
N HIS A 91 0.76 -9.31 2.24
CA HIS A 91 0.41 -9.47 3.65
C HIS A 91 -1.10 -9.32 3.89
N GLU A 92 -1.75 -8.44 3.14
CA GLU A 92 -3.20 -8.24 3.22
C GLU A 92 -3.99 -9.30 2.44
N SER A 93 -3.30 -10.28 1.86
CA SER A 93 -3.92 -11.37 1.07
C SER A 93 -4.61 -10.90 -0.20
N LEU A 94 -4.24 -9.74 -0.70
CA LEU A 94 -4.71 -9.25 -2.00
C LEU A 94 -3.87 -9.83 -3.14
N LEU A 95 -2.64 -10.22 -2.83
CA LEU A 95 -1.75 -10.96 -3.72
C LEU A 95 -1.28 -12.21 -3.01
N LYS A 96 -0.91 -13.23 -3.79
CA LYS A 96 -0.38 -14.48 -3.27
C LYS A 96 0.89 -14.83 -4.03
N THR A 97 1.91 -15.30 -3.31
CA THR A 97 3.10 -15.86 -3.93
C THR A 97 2.87 -17.34 -4.19
N GLY A 98 2.99 -17.73 -5.46
CA GLY A 98 2.82 -19.13 -5.85
C GLY A 98 4.09 -19.96 -5.58
N ASP A 99 3.99 -21.27 -5.82
CA ASP A 99 5.10 -22.19 -5.66
C ASP A 99 6.27 -21.86 -6.60
N ASP A 100 5.98 -21.18 -7.70
CA ASP A 100 6.98 -20.71 -8.66
C ASP A 100 7.68 -19.41 -8.21
N GLY A 101 7.34 -18.90 -7.04
CA GLY A 101 7.88 -17.64 -6.52
C GLY A 101 7.31 -16.39 -7.16
N LYS A 102 6.35 -16.53 -8.05
CA LYS A 102 5.71 -15.42 -8.76
C LYS A 102 4.43 -14.99 -8.03
N HIS A 103 3.90 -13.82 -8.38
CA HIS A 103 2.79 -13.21 -7.64
C HIS A 103 1.52 -13.23 -8.47
N TYR A 104 0.41 -13.57 -7.79
CA TYR A 104 -0.90 -13.75 -8.42
C TYR A 104 -1.94 -12.91 -7.70
N ILE A 105 -2.87 -12.33 -8.47
CA ILE A 105 -3.94 -11.49 -7.96
C ILE A 105 -5.02 -12.39 -7.36
N GLN A 106 -5.45 -12.06 -6.13
CA GLN A 106 -6.54 -12.80 -5.49
C GLN A 106 -7.89 -12.15 -5.83
N PRO A 107 -8.99 -12.91 -5.80
CA PRO A 107 -10.29 -12.39 -6.23
C PRO A 107 -11.07 -11.64 -5.16
N ASN A 108 -10.48 -11.36 -4.01
CA ASN A 108 -11.17 -10.87 -2.81
C ASN A 108 -11.05 -9.36 -2.58
N TRP A 109 -10.67 -8.58 -3.59
CA TRP A 109 -10.39 -7.15 -3.41
C TRP A 109 -11.60 -6.34 -2.95
N ASP A 110 -12.77 -6.56 -3.55
CA ASP A 110 -13.99 -5.84 -3.15
C ASP A 110 -14.43 -6.17 -1.73
N LYS A 111 -14.36 -7.44 -1.37
CA LYS A 111 -14.70 -7.89 -0.02
C LYS A 111 -13.69 -7.34 0.99
N TRP A 112 -12.40 -7.35 0.65
CA TRP A 112 -11.35 -6.82 1.49
C TRP A 112 -11.57 -5.32 1.74
N GLU A 113 -11.90 -4.57 0.71
CA GLU A 113 -12.17 -3.13 0.83
C GLU A 113 -13.33 -2.87 1.78
N LYS A 114 -14.45 -3.56 1.59
CA LYS A 114 -15.63 -3.39 2.45
C LYS A 114 -15.33 -3.73 3.90
N THR A 115 -14.64 -4.82 4.14
CA THR A 115 -14.28 -5.26 5.47
C THR A 115 -13.34 -4.25 6.14
N THR A 116 -12.37 -3.75 5.39
CA THR A 116 -11.40 -2.78 5.90
C THR A 116 -12.06 -1.45 6.23
N LEU A 117 -12.91 -0.94 5.34
CA LEU A 117 -13.62 0.31 5.56
C LEU A 117 -14.62 0.24 6.71
N ALA A 118 -15.05 -0.97 7.10
CA ALA A 118 -15.93 -1.17 8.24
C ALA A 118 -15.21 -1.18 9.58
N LEU A 119 -13.87 -1.17 9.60
CA LEU A 119 -13.11 -1.09 10.83
C LEU A 119 -13.33 0.26 11.50
N LYS A 120 -13.26 0.28 12.83
CA LYS A 120 -13.43 1.52 13.58
C LYS A 120 -12.20 2.40 13.42
N PRO A 121 -12.35 3.64 12.91
CA PRO A 121 -11.19 4.52 12.76
C PRO A 121 -10.67 5.00 14.10
N GLU A 122 -9.37 5.21 14.16
CA GLU A 122 -8.69 5.83 15.29
C GLU A 122 -7.92 7.04 14.79
N GLU A 123 -8.11 8.20 15.44
CA GLU A 123 -7.37 9.40 15.07
C GLU A 123 -5.91 9.27 15.53
N VAL A 124 -4.99 9.46 14.60
CA VAL A 124 -3.55 9.41 14.89
C VAL A 124 -2.85 10.63 14.29
N ASP A 125 -1.72 11.01 14.90
CA ASP A 125 -0.89 12.09 14.38
C ASP A 125 0.16 11.54 13.42
N PHE A 126 0.33 12.23 12.30
CA PHE A 126 1.43 11.96 11.39
C PHE A 126 2.43 13.12 11.38
N PRO A 127 3.72 12.80 11.21
CA PRO A 127 4.76 13.84 11.17
C PRO A 127 4.79 14.64 9.88
N TYR A 128 3.98 14.30 8.88
CA TYR A 128 3.93 15.02 7.60
C TYR A 128 2.53 15.48 7.27
N GLU A 129 2.43 16.45 6.36
CA GLU A 129 1.18 16.97 5.84
C GLU A 129 0.86 16.33 4.50
N PHE A 130 -0.38 15.90 4.33
CA PHE A 130 -0.92 15.46 3.05
C PHE A 130 -1.94 16.49 2.62
N THR A 131 -1.73 17.13 1.48
CA THR A 131 -2.58 18.22 1.03
C THR A 131 -3.41 17.88 -0.19
N ASP A 132 -3.03 16.85 -0.92
CA ASP A 132 -3.76 16.43 -2.11
C ASP A 132 -4.18 14.97 -1.96
N TRP A 133 -5.45 14.76 -1.63
CA TRP A 133 -6.06 13.45 -1.46
C TRP A 133 -6.78 12.99 -2.73
N SER A 134 -6.32 13.43 -3.90
CA SER A 134 -6.96 13.07 -5.16
C SER A 134 -6.77 11.59 -5.48
N ALA A 135 -7.57 11.09 -6.44
CA ALA A 135 -7.50 9.71 -6.89
C ALA A 135 -6.13 9.37 -7.50
N LYS A 136 -5.35 10.37 -7.88
CA LYS A 136 -4.03 10.14 -8.49
C LYS A 136 -2.93 9.95 -7.47
N ASN A 137 -3.11 10.00 -6.26
CA ASN A 137 -2.23 9.94 -5.09
C ASN A 137 -2.05 11.32 -4.48
N ALA A 138 -2.16 11.35 -3.17
CA ALA A 138 -1.82 12.53 -2.40
C ALA A 138 -0.30 12.57 -2.21
N LYS A 139 0.26 13.76 -2.30
CA LYS A 139 1.68 13.98 -2.08
C LYS A 139 1.92 14.58 -0.71
N VAL A 140 3.06 14.23 -0.13
CA VAL A 140 3.57 14.92 1.05
C VAL A 140 4.10 16.27 0.60
N LYS A 141 3.59 17.33 1.18
CA LYS A 141 4.01 18.69 0.86
C LYS A 141 5.07 19.18 1.81
#